data_b43819c1c0e8024f1e831d870a420dc2
#
_entry.id   b43819c1c0e8024f1e831d870a420dc2
#
_cell.length_a   1.000
_cell.length_b   1.000
_cell.length_c   1.000
_cell.angle_alpha   90.00
_cell.angle_beta   90.00
_cell.angle_gamma   90.00
#
_symmetry.space_group_name_H-M   'P 1'
#
loop_
_entity.id
_entity.type
_entity.pdbx_description
1 polymer ?
#
loop_
_entity_poly.entity_id
_entity_poly.type
_entity_poly.pdbx_seq_one_letter_code
_entity_poly.pdbx_strand_id
1 'polypeptide(L)'
;MKLLLKSTLAILVFLTTVTVSAQSKVAHIDSQQLISEMPEVVNAQKELERIQKTYTTEIESSIKELQTKLQTYTADAENQTEVTNAARQKELAGMEQNINQFRETAGQDIQKKQAELMRPLIDKARAAIQKIAKQQGFDYVLDATPGGGVIMAEGKDLMADVKKELGF
;
A
#
# COMPACT_ATOMS: atom_id res chain seq x y z
N MET A 1 -73.52 15.28 8.87
CA MET A 1 -72.47 16.29 8.60
C MET A 1 -71.31 16.27 9.64
N LYS A 2 -71.55 16.33 10.92
CA LYS A 2 -70.46 16.38 11.93
C LYS A 2 -69.58 15.09 12.01
N LEU A 3 -70.14 13.91 11.66
CA LEU A 3 -69.37 12.64 11.64
C LEU A 3 -68.44 12.55 10.43
N LEU A 4 -68.90 13.00 9.25
CA LEU A 4 -68.08 13.04 8.02
C LEU A 4 -66.92 14.04 8.12
N LEU A 5 -67.10 15.17 8.80
CA LEU A 5 -66.08 16.17 9.04
C LEU A 5 -64.97 15.68 9.98
N LYS A 6 -65.35 14.86 10.98
CA LYS A 6 -64.40 14.27 11.90
C LYS A 6 -63.55 13.15 11.24
N SER A 7 -64.14 12.35 10.35
CA SER A 7 -63.41 11.30 9.62
C SER A 7 -62.48 11.88 8.55
N THR A 8 -62.86 12.98 7.85
CA THR A 8 -61.95 13.65 6.91
C THR A 8 -60.78 14.35 7.60
N LEU A 9 -61.00 14.90 8.80
CA LEU A 9 -59.90 15.50 9.60
C LEU A 9 -58.91 14.45 10.09
N ALA A 10 -59.39 13.25 10.53
CA ALA A 10 -58.53 12.16 10.96
C ALA A 10 -57.66 11.57 9.82
N ILE A 11 -58.25 11.48 8.62
CA ILE A 11 -57.51 11.05 7.42
C ILE A 11 -56.45 12.08 7.01
N LEU A 12 -56.72 13.37 7.10
CA LEU A 12 -55.79 14.45 6.76
C LEU A 12 -54.58 14.47 7.73
N VAL A 13 -54.79 14.22 9.00
CA VAL A 13 -53.73 14.15 10.01
C VAL A 13 -52.86 12.91 9.83
N PHE A 14 -53.38 11.80 9.32
CA PHE A 14 -52.61 10.56 9.08
C PHE A 14 -51.75 10.64 7.81
N LEU A 15 -52.09 11.51 6.85
CA LEU A 15 -51.32 11.71 5.62
C LEU A 15 -50.11 12.64 5.78
N THR A 16 -49.94 13.34 6.90
CA THR A 16 -48.85 14.30 7.09
C THR A 16 -47.59 13.73 7.76
N THR A 17 -47.53 12.42 8.08
CA THR A 17 -46.49 11.89 8.94
C THR A 17 -45.46 10.97 8.27
N VAL A 18 -45.35 10.88 6.96
CA VAL A 18 -44.35 10.00 6.32
C VAL A 18 -43.53 10.74 5.24
N THR A 19 -42.85 11.78 5.64
CA THR A 19 -41.62 12.14 4.94
C THR A 19 -40.45 11.59 5.75
N VAL A 20 -40.27 10.26 5.76
CA VAL A 20 -39.00 9.68 6.10
C VAL A 20 -38.04 10.03 4.98
N SER A 21 -37.39 11.15 5.12
CA SER A 21 -36.24 11.47 4.27
C SER A 21 -35.16 10.42 4.63
N ALA A 22 -35.11 9.36 3.86
CA ALA A 22 -34.02 8.40 3.90
C ALA A 22 -32.76 9.07 3.35
N GLN A 23 -32.26 10.06 4.07
CA GLN A 23 -31.02 10.71 3.72
C GLN A 23 -29.88 9.79 4.18
N SER A 24 -29.21 9.16 3.23
CA SER A 24 -28.03 8.32 3.52
C SER A 24 -26.99 9.16 4.25
N LYS A 25 -26.52 8.64 5.39
CA LYS A 25 -25.45 9.28 6.15
C LYS A 25 -24.12 8.97 5.52
N VAL A 26 -23.40 9.99 5.13
CA VAL A 26 -22.10 9.87 4.47
C VAL A 26 -21.02 10.50 5.36
N ALA A 27 -19.91 9.78 5.52
CA ALA A 27 -18.69 10.27 6.13
C ALA A 27 -17.56 10.22 5.10
N HIS A 28 -16.41 10.77 5.45
CA HIS A 28 -15.21 10.67 4.64
C HIS A 28 -13.96 10.41 5.49
N ILE A 29 -12.89 9.97 4.83
CA ILE A 29 -11.57 9.81 5.41
C ILE A 29 -10.52 9.84 4.30
N ASP A 30 -9.36 10.44 4.54
CA ASP A 30 -8.18 10.24 3.69
C ASP A 30 -7.53 8.91 4.07
N SER A 31 -7.78 7.86 3.28
CA SER A 31 -7.27 6.52 3.57
C SER A 31 -5.76 6.42 3.39
N GLN A 32 -5.17 7.18 2.47
CA GLN A 32 -3.74 7.20 2.24
C GLN A 32 -3.01 7.88 3.41
N GLN A 33 -3.52 9.00 3.88
CA GLN A 33 -2.97 9.67 5.06
C GLN A 33 -3.05 8.76 6.28
N LEU A 34 -4.20 8.14 6.55
CA LEU A 34 -4.37 7.20 7.66
C LEU A 34 -3.31 6.10 7.62
N ILE A 35 -3.19 5.41 6.46
CA ILE A 35 -2.25 4.30 6.30
C ILE A 35 -0.80 4.78 6.50
N SER A 36 -0.42 5.92 5.92
CA SER A 36 0.95 6.44 6.04
C SER A 36 1.35 6.82 7.47
N GLU A 37 0.38 7.16 8.32
CA GLU A 37 0.61 7.53 9.72
C GLU A 37 0.54 6.33 10.69
N MET A 38 0.15 5.14 10.23
CA MET A 38 0.15 3.92 11.08
C MET A 38 1.58 3.54 11.48
N PRO A 39 1.87 3.37 12.78
CA PRO A 39 3.22 3.00 13.24
C PRO A 39 3.72 1.69 12.63
N GLU A 40 2.83 0.72 12.42
CA GLU A 40 3.18 -0.55 11.78
C GLU A 40 3.59 -0.36 10.31
N VAL A 41 2.97 0.58 9.58
CA VAL A 41 3.34 0.91 8.19
C VAL A 41 4.70 1.56 8.14
N VAL A 42 4.99 2.49 9.06
CA VAL A 42 6.33 3.10 9.19
C VAL A 42 7.40 2.04 9.45
N ASN A 43 7.11 1.06 10.32
CA ASN A 43 8.03 -0.03 10.59
C ASN A 43 8.19 -0.98 9.40
N ALA A 44 7.11 -1.29 8.68
CA ALA A 44 7.15 -2.09 7.46
C ALA A 44 7.99 -1.42 6.36
N GLN A 45 7.88 -0.10 6.19
CA GLN A 45 8.70 0.67 5.25
C GLN A 45 10.19 0.62 5.61
N LYS A 46 10.54 0.79 6.89
CA LYS A 46 11.93 0.67 7.35
C LYS A 46 12.50 -0.73 7.09
N GLU A 47 11.70 -1.76 7.28
CA GLU A 47 12.12 -3.14 6.99
C GLU A 47 12.34 -3.36 5.49
N LEU A 48 11.46 -2.81 4.63
CA LEU A 48 11.65 -2.86 3.18
C LEU A 48 12.91 -2.10 2.74
N GLU A 49 13.18 -0.94 3.31
CA GLU A 49 14.41 -0.19 3.06
C GLU A 49 15.65 -0.99 3.47
N ARG A 50 15.60 -1.68 4.62
CA ARG A 50 16.69 -2.55 5.09
C ARG A 50 16.95 -3.70 4.11
N ILE A 51 15.89 -4.38 3.65
CA ILE A 51 15.98 -5.47 2.68
C ILE A 51 16.57 -4.95 1.36
N GLN A 52 16.07 -3.83 0.85
CA GLN A 52 16.56 -3.21 -0.39
C GLN A 52 18.04 -2.83 -0.28
N LYS A 53 18.45 -2.26 0.85
CA LYS A 53 19.85 -1.92 1.11
C LYS A 53 20.74 -3.15 1.12
N THR A 54 20.29 -4.28 1.72
CA THR A 54 21.02 -5.54 1.73
C THR A 54 21.27 -6.03 0.30
N TYR A 55 20.23 -6.13 -0.53
CA TYR A 55 20.37 -6.53 -1.92
C TYR A 55 21.30 -5.60 -2.72
N THR A 56 21.16 -4.29 -2.54
CA THR A 56 22.02 -3.30 -3.21
C THR A 56 23.48 -3.54 -2.85
N THR A 57 23.79 -3.72 -1.57
CA THR A 57 25.16 -3.97 -1.10
C THR A 57 25.75 -5.26 -1.67
N GLU A 58 24.97 -6.33 -1.73
CA GLU A 58 25.40 -7.62 -2.29
C GLU A 58 25.66 -7.53 -3.80
N ILE A 59 24.78 -6.83 -4.54
CA ILE A 59 24.97 -6.58 -5.97
C ILE A 59 26.22 -5.73 -6.23
N GLU A 60 26.43 -4.66 -5.47
CA GLU A 60 27.60 -3.79 -5.57
C GLU A 60 28.90 -4.58 -5.28
N SER A 61 28.87 -5.44 -4.27
CA SER A 61 30.01 -6.31 -3.95
C SER A 61 30.35 -7.27 -5.10
N SER A 62 29.33 -7.89 -5.69
CA SER A 62 29.52 -8.80 -6.84
C SER A 62 30.03 -8.09 -8.07
N ILE A 63 29.55 -6.86 -8.34
CA ILE A 63 30.06 -6.00 -9.43
C ILE A 63 31.51 -5.64 -9.22
N LYS A 64 31.87 -5.28 -7.98
CA LYS A 64 33.26 -4.93 -7.64
C LYS A 64 34.20 -6.12 -7.82
N GLU A 65 33.75 -7.32 -7.42
CA GLU A 65 34.54 -8.55 -7.65
C GLU A 65 34.72 -8.81 -9.14
N LEU A 66 33.68 -8.72 -9.94
CA LEU A 66 33.76 -8.87 -11.40
C LEU A 66 34.75 -7.87 -12.01
N GLN A 67 34.66 -6.59 -11.62
CA GLN A 67 35.58 -5.55 -12.10
C GLN A 67 37.04 -5.86 -11.72
N THR A 68 37.27 -6.30 -10.49
CA THR A 68 38.62 -6.66 -10.02
C THR A 68 39.18 -7.84 -10.81
N LYS A 69 38.39 -8.88 -11.04
CA LYS A 69 38.79 -10.04 -11.85
C LYS A 69 39.07 -9.65 -13.30
N LEU A 70 38.18 -8.82 -13.90
CA LEU A 70 38.36 -8.32 -15.26
C LEU A 70 39.70 -7.58 -15.41
N GLN A 71 40.00 -6.66 -14.48
CA GLN A 71 41.27 -5.93 -14.48
C GLN A 71 42.47 -6.87 -14.35
N THR A 72 42.41 -7.81 -13.39
CA THR A 72 43.46 -8.78 -13.17
C THR A 72 43.69 -9.66 -14.38
N TYR A 73 42.63 -10.20 -14.97
CA TYR A 73 42.71 -11.10 -16.12
C TYR A 73 43.20 -10.38 -17.37
N THR A 74 42.78 -9.12 -17.55
CA THR A 74 43.26 -8.28 -18.69
C THR A 74 44.75 -7.97 -18.55
N ALA A 75 45.23 -7.60 -17.36
CA ALA A 75 46.64 -7.26 -17.12
C ALA A 75 47.57 -8.45 -17.28
N ASP A 76 47.09 -9.68 -17.05
CA ASP A 76 47.90 -10.90 -17.08
C ASP A 76 47.64 -11.76 -18.34
N ALA A 77 46.87 -11.26 -19.30
CA ALA A 77 46.43 -12.03 -20.47
C ALA A 77 47.57 -12.53 -21.33
N GLU A 78 48.62 -11.69 -21.52
CA GLU A 78 49.78 -12.00 -22.34
C GLU A 78 50.68 -13.10 -21.71
N ASN A 79 50.60 -13.29 -20.38
CA ASN A 79 51.35 -14.30 -19.64
C ASN A 79 50.63 -15.64 -19.54
N GLN A 80 49.43 -15.74 -20.12
CA GLN A 80 48.59 -16.93 -19.98
C GLN A 80 48.41 -17.68 -21.30
N THR A 81 48.06 -18.96 -21.19
CA THR A 81 47.70 -19.75 -22.39
C THR A 81 46.33 -19.31 -22.94
N GLU A 82 46.12 -19.59 -24.22
CA GLU A 82 44.81 -19.34 -24.90
C GLU A 82 43.68 -20.11 -24.15
N VAL A 83 43.92 -21.33 -23.71
CA VAL A 83 42.95 -22.15 -22.95
C VAL A 83 42.59 -21.48 -21.61
N THR A 84 43.61 -20.93 -20.91
CA THR A 84 43.39 -20.22 -19.67
C THR A 84 42.61 -18.95 -19.88
N ASN A 85 42.93 -18.16 -20.90
CA ASN A 85 42.23 -16.94 -21.23
C ASN A 85 40.76 -17.19 -21.64
N ALA A 86 40.48 -18.28 -22.39
CA ALA A 86 39.12 -18.70 -22.73
C ALA A 86 38.32 -19.09 -21.47
N ALA A 87 38.92 -19.82 -20.55
CA ALA A 87 38.31 -20.16 -19.26
C ALA A 87 37.96 -18.92 -18.42
N ARG A 88 38.89 -17.96 -18.33
CA ARG A 88 38.69 -16.67 -17.63
C ARG A 88 37.55 -15.86 -18.25
N GLN A 89 37.45 -15.78 -19.57
CA GLN A 89 36.32 -15.14 -20.26
C GLN A 89 34.98 -15.80 -19.93
N LYS A 90 34.94 -17.13 -19.90
CA LYS A 90 33.75 -17.87 -19.53
C LYS A 90 33.34 -17.61 -18.06
N GLU A 91 34.33 -17.50 -17.17
CA GLU A 91 34.08 -17.18 -15.76
C GLU A 91 33.46 -15.77 -15.62
N LEU A 92 34.05 -14.74 -16.27
CA LEU A 92 33.53 -13.39 -16.24
C LEU A 92 32.10 -13.31 -16.81
N ALA A 93 31.84 -13.98 -17.92
CA ALA A 93 30.50 -14.04 -18.50
C ALA A 93 29.49 -14.73 -17.54
N GLY A 94 29.92 -15.79 -16.86
CA GLY A 94 29.13 -16.44 -15.82
C GLY A 94 28.82 -15.53 -14.62
N MET A 95 29.79 -14.73 -14.20
CA MET A 95 29.58 -13.75 -13.13
C MET A 95 28.58 -12.67 -13.53
N GLU A 96 28.67 -12.13 -14.75
CA GLU A 96 27.71 -11.17 -15.28
C GLU A 96 26.30 -11.74 -15.31
N GLN A 97 26.13 -12.96 -15.79
CA GLN A 97 24.85 -13.65 -15.81
C GLN A 97 24.29 -13.81 -14.40
N ASN A 98 25.11 -14.24 -13.44
CA ASN A 98 24.69 -14.42 -12.06
C ASN A 98 24.26 -13.10 -11.42
N ILE A 99 24.98 -12.00 -11.66
CA ILE A 99 24.63 -10.67 -11.17
C ILE A 99 23.26 -10.24 -11.73
N ASN A 100 23.03 -10.43 -13.02
CA ASN A 100 21.76 -10.08 -13.64
C ASN A 100 20.60 -10.93 -13.10
N GLN A 101 20.80 -12.23 -12.94
CA GLN A 101 19.80 -13.12 -12.35
C GLN A 101 19.51 -12.76 -10.88
N PHE A 102 20.53 -12.39 -10.12
CA PHE A 102 20.37 -11.98 -8.73
C PHE A 102 19.60 -10.65 -8.62
N ARG A 103 19.84 -9.67 -9.52
CA ARG A 103 19.06 -8.43 -9.59
C ARG A 103 17.57 -8.69 -9.85
N GLU A 104 17.27 -9.59 -10.78
CA GLU A 104 15.90 -9.97 -11.09
C GLU A 104 15.21 -10.62 -9.89
N THR A 105 15.88 -11.59 -9.28
CA THR A 105 15.39 -12.28 -8.08
C THR A 105 15.16 -11.32 -6.91
N ALA A 106 16.11 -10.40 -6.68
CA ALA A 106 16.00 -9.38 -5.64
C ALA A 106 14.79 -8.45 -5.87
N GLY A 107 14.58 -8.03 -7.13
CA GLY A 107 13.42 -7.21 -7.50
C GLY A 107 12.09 -7.93 -7.22
N GLN A 108 11.99 -9.21 -7.58
CA GLN A 108 10.81 -10.03 -7.31
C GLN A 108 10.58 -10.24 -5.81
N ASP A 109 11.65 -10.51 -5.04
CA ASP A 109 11.54 -10.70 -3.60
C ASP A 109 11.13 -9.41 -2.89
N ILE A 110 11.67 -8.25 -3.27
CA ILE A 110 11.26 -6.94 -2.72
C ILE A 110 9.77 -6.70 -2.97
N GLN A 111 9.26 -6.94 -4.18
CA GLN A 111 7.84 -6.78 -4.49
C GLN A 111 6.96 -7.73 -3.66
N LYS A 112 7.39 -8.99 -3.53
CA LYS A 112 6.70 -9.97 -2.70
C LYS A 112 6.67 -9.56 -1.24
N LYS A 113 7.80 -9.12 -0.67
CA LYS A 113 7.90 -8.64 0.70
C LYS A 113 7.05 -7.40 0.95
N GLN A 114 7.03 -6.47 -0.01
CA GLN A 114 6.15 -5.30 0.05
C GLN A 114 4.67 -5.71 0.15
N ALA A 115 4.22 -6.63 -0.71
CA ALA A 115 2.86 -7.12 -0.66
C ALA A 115 2.54 -7.86 0.65
N GLU A 116 3.45 -8.71 1.14
CA GLU A 116 3.31 -9.47 2.39
C GLU A 116 3.21 -8.55 3.62
N LEU A 117 4.00 -7.49 3.66
CA LEU A 117 4.02 -6.55 4.78
C LEU A 117 2.86 -5.54 4.73
N MET A 118 2.56 -5.01 3.54
CA MET A 118 1.59 -3.92 3.42
C MET A 118 0.13 -4.38 3.38
N ARG A 119 -0.16 -5.52 2.73
CA ARG A 119 -1.55 -5.99 2.56
C ARG A 119 -2.30 -6.15 3.88
N PRO A 120 -1.76 -6.83 4.90
CA PRO A 120 -2.47 -6.99 6.18
C PRO A 120 -2.70 -5.65 6.90
N LEU A 121 -1.81 -4.66 6.72
CA LEU A 121 -1.95 -3.34 7.32
C LEU A 121 -3.05 -2.50 6.63
N ILE A 122 -3.13 -2.59 5.31
CA ILE A 122 -4.22 -1.99 4.53
C ILE A 122 -5.57 -2.61 4.92
N ASP A 123 -5.63 -3.92 5.06
CA ASP A 123 -6.84 -4.61 5.48
C ASP A 123 -7.24 -4.24 6.92
N LYS A 124 -6.28 -4.07 7.83
CA LYS A 124 -6.48 -3.59 9.20
C LYS A 124 -7.06 -2.18 9.21
N ALA A 125 -6.51 -1.26 8.42
CA ALA A 125 -7.02 0.10 8.29
C ALA A 125 -8.46 0.10 7.76
N ARG A 126 -8.73 -0.66 6.70
CA ARG A 126 -10.08 -0.80 6.13
C ARG A 126 -11.09 -1.34 7.13
N ALA A 127 -10.72 -2.37 7.89
CA ALA A 127 -11.57 -2.95 8.93
C ALA A 127 -11.90 -1.93 10.03
N ALA A 128 -10.93 -1.13 10.46
CA ALA A 128 -11.14 -0.07 11.45
C ALA A 128 -12.08 1.03 10.93
N ILE A 129 -11.89 1.48 9.68
CA ILE A 129 -12.79 2.46 9.05
C ILE A 129 -14.23 1.92 9.02
N GLN A 130 -14.42 0.68 8.55
CA GLN A 130 -15.73 0.06 8.47
C GLN A 130 -16.38 -0.12 9.85
N LYS A 131 -15.59 -0.47 10.85
CA LYS A 131 -16.08 -0.62 12.24
C LYS A 131 -16.59 0.70 12.78
N ILE A 132 -15.79 1.77 12.67
CA ILE A 132 -16.17 3.10 13.16
C ILE A 132 -17.38 3.65 12.39
N ALA A 133 -17.40 3.51 11.06
CA ALA A 133 -18.53 3.93 10.25
C ALA A 133 -19.84 3.27 10.69
N LYS A 134 -19.84 1.96 10.88
CA LYS A 134 -21.00 1.18 11.37
C LYS A 134 -21.42 1.61 12.76
N GLN A 135 -20.49 1.80 13.69
CA GLN A 135 -20.77 2.23 15.06
C GLN A 135 -21.44 3.61 15.11
N GLN A 136 -21.06 4.51 14.20
CA GLN A 136 -21.62 5.86 14.11
C GLN A 136 -22.84 5.96 13.18
N GLY A 137 -23.27 4.84 12.59
CA GLY A 137 -24.47 4.77 11.76
C GLY A 137 -24.32 5.46 10.40
N PHE A 138 -23.12 5.43 9.81
CA PHE A 138 -22.89 5.88 8.45
C PHE A 138 -23.17 4.75 7.45
N ASP A 139 -23.86 5.08 6.35
CA ASP A 139 -24.15 4.16 5.26
C ASP A 139 -22.99 4.08 4.26
N TYR A 140 -22.26 5.19 4.09
CA TYR A 140 -21.12 5.31 3.17
C TYR A 140 -19.96 6.05 3.82
N VAL A 141 -18.75 5.63 3.45
CA VAL A 141 -17.51 6.36 3.72
C VAL A 141 -16.82 6.60 2.39
N LEU A 142 -16.61 7.87 2.06
CA LEU A 142 -15.89 8.27 0.86
C LEU A 142 -14.40 8.38 1.16
N ASP A 143 -13.57 7.88 0.25
CA ASP A 143 -12.13 8.10 0.32
C ASP A 143 -11.81 9.50 -0.25
N ALA A 144 -11.44 10.40 0.65
CA ALA A 144 -11.09 11.78 0.34
C ALA A 144 -9.59 11.99 0.09
N THR A 145 -8.85 10.91 -0.22
CA THR A 145 -7.45 11.00 -0.62
C THR A 145 -7.30 11.96 -1.81
N PRO A 146 -6.35 12.91 -1.76
CA PRO A 146 -6.11 13.84 -2.85
C PRO A 146 -5.87 13.13 -4.19
N GLY A 147 -6.65 13.50 -5.21
CA GLY A 147 -6.64 12.81 -6.52
C GLY A 147 -7.54 11.57 -6.59
N GLY A 148 -8.23 11.18 -5.52
CA GLY A 148 -9.09 9.99 -5.44
C GLY A 148 -10.52 10.17 -5.94
N GLY A 149 -10.87 11.31 -6.56
CA GLY A 149 -12.19 11.53 -7.16
C GLY A 149 -13.21 12.25 -6.25
N VAL A 150 -12.95 12.44 -4.97
CA VAL A 150 -13.72 13.31 -4.08
C VAL A 150 -13.13 14.72 -4.15
N ILE A 151 -13.92 15.66 -4.73
CA ILE A 151 -13.47 17.06 -4.93
C ILE A 151 -13.67 17.89 -3.66
N MET A 152 -14.76 17.63 -2.93
CA MET A 152 -15.14 18.32 -1.71
C MET A 152 -15.76 17.36 -0.72
N ALA A 153 -15.33 17.42 0.53
CA ALA A 153 -15.83 16.61 1.64
C ALA A 153 -15.96 17.47 2.90
N GLU A 154 -17.15 18.06 3.11
CA GLU A 154 -17.48 18.88 4.29
C GLU A 154 -18.22 18.08 5.38
N GLY A 155 -18.44 16.79 5.16
CA GLY A 155 -19.15 15.91 6.10
C GLY A 155 -18.29 15.52 7.30
N LYS A 156 -18.72 14.48 8.03
CA LYS A 156 -17.98 13.92 9.17
C LYS A 156 -16.70 13.27 8.67
N ASP A 157 -15.56 13.77 9.13
CA ASP A 157 -14.26 13.11 8.99
C ASP A 157 -14.08 12.06 10.08
N LEU A 158 -13.71 10.83 9.68
CA LEU A 158 -13.50 9.70 10.58
C LEU A 158 -12.05 9.54 11.05
N MET A 159 -11.12 10.38 10.57
CA MET A 159 -9.69 10.22 10.81
C MET A 159 -9.35 10.05 12.29
N ALA A 160 -9.81 10.96 13.14
CA ALA A 160 -9.49 10.93 14.57
C ALA A 160 -10.08 9.69 15.28
N ASP A 161 -11.31 9.32 14.92
CA ASP A 161 -11.99 8.17 15.53
C ASP A 161 -11.34 6.85 15.11
N VAL A 162 -10.92 6.74 13.84
CA VAL A 162 -10.24 5.55 13.30
C VAL A 162 -8.82 5.41 13.87
N LYS A 163 -8.06 6.51 14.00
CA LYS A 163 -6.74 6.49 14.68
C LYS A 163 -6.86 5.99 16.10
N LYS A 164 -7.83 6.48 16.85
CA LYS A 164 -8.10 6.02 18.21
C LYS A 164 -8.43 4.53 18.26
N GLU A 165 -9.22 4.02 17.31
CA GLU A 165 -9.54 2.59 17.18
C GLU A 165 -8.29 1.75 16.89
N LEU A 166 -7.37 2.28 16.06
CA LEU A 166 -6.10 1.63 15.72
C LEU A 166 -5.03 1.77 16.82
N GLY A 167 -5.23 2.66 17.80
CA GLY A 167 -4.35 2.82 18.95
C GLY A 167 -3.20 3.82 18.79
N PHE A 168 -3.36 4.82 17.90
CA PHE A 168 -2.36 5.87 17.69
C PHE A 168 -2.98 7.23 17.42
#